data_da5ba433e6be9f17de71f7cc888fe30b
#
_entry.id   da5ba433e6be9f17de71f7cc888fe30b
#
_cell.length_a   1.000
_cell.length_b   1.000
_cell.length_c   1.000
_cell.angle_alpha   90.00
_cell.angle_beta   90.00
_cell.angle_gamma   90.00
#
_symmetry.space_group_name_H-M   'P 1'
#
loop_
_entity.id
_entity.type
_entity.pdbx_description
1 polymer ?
#
loop_
_entity_poly.entity_id
_entity_poly.type
_entity_poly.pdbx_seq_one_letter_code
_entity_poly.pdbx_strand_id
1 'polypeptide(L)'
;MKRMVWIAALAAAVLLTPFHSRDAAKLKPVKVLCLDAREGRCVLETDNGLFGLGPDPAQAVADLERTAPGIAVLSTARHLVVTDAAAGYLRPLLQMEILHPGTALYGSDGPVDAKDAAEFLDRRGSGVTVTRFQAASLAGETIRLPRLTGGEGRYYIY
;
A
#
# COMPACT_ATOMS: atom_id res chain seq x y z
N MET A 1 -53.59 13.44 1.28
CA MET A 1 -52.95 13.67 -0.04
C MET A 1 -51.62 14.45 0.05
N LYS A 2 -51.53 15.59 0.77
CA LYS A 2 -50.27 16.39 0.83
C LYS A 2 -49.03 15.60 1.37
N ARG A 3 -49.22 14.73 2.37
CA ARG A 3 -48.10 13.95 2.93
C ARG A 3 -47.52 12.90 1.95
N MET A 4 -48.37 12.29 1.11
CA MET A 4 -47.92 11.33 0.09
C MET A 4 -47.10 12.01 -1.01
N VAL A 5 -47.43 13.24 -1.37
CA VAL A 5 -46.69 14.01 -2.36
C VAL A 5 -45.28 14.33 -1.87
N TRP A 6 -45.12 14.67 -0.60
CA TRP A 6 -43.80 14.93 0.00
C TRP A 6 -42.93 13.67 0.08
N ILE A 7 -43.53 12.51 0.39
CA ILE A 7 -42.78 11.22 0.44
C ILE A 7 -42.35 10.83 -0.97
N ALA A 8 -43.25 11.00 -1.98
CA ALA A 8 -42.88 10.71 -3.37
C ALA A 8 -41.79 11.68 -3.89
N ALA A 9 -41.85 12.95 -3.54
CA ALA A 9 -40.84 13.95 -3.90
C ALA A 9 -39.49 13.65 -3.26
N LEU A 10 -39.48 13.22 -1.98
CA LEU A 10 -38.27 12.84 -1.28
C LEU A 10 -37.63 11.56 -1.87
N ALA A 11 -38.45 10.56 -2.21
CA ALA A 11 -38.02 9.35 -2.87
C ALA A 11 -37.46 9.64 -4.27
N ALA A 12 -38.11 10.51 -5.05
CA ALA A 12 -37.62 10.94 -6.33
C ALA A 12 -36.29 11.73 -6.23
N ALA A 13 -36.15 12.60 -5.22
CA ALA A 13 -34.91 13.32 -4.97
C ALA A 13 -33.77 12.40 -4.62
N VAL A 14 -34.00 11.34 -3.82
CA VAL A 14 -32.99 10.31 -3.51
C VAL A 14 -32.61 9.48 -4.73
N LEU A 15 -33.58 9.16 -5.59
CA LEU A 15 -33.34 8.40 -6.83
C LEU A 15 -32.67 9.25 -7.94
N LEU A 16 -32.88 10.57 -7.92
CA LEU A 16 -32.30 11.51 -8.89
C LEU A 16 -30.99 12.13 -8.43
N THR A 17 -30.59 11.96 -7.16
CA THR A 17 -29.22 12.32 -6.75
C THR A 17 -28.28 11.43 -7.55
N PRO A 18 -27.40 12.00 -8.40
CA PRO A 18 -26.38 11.21 -9.04
C PRO A 18 -25.49 10.67 -7.92
N PHE A 19 -25.71 9.42 -7.53
CA PHE A 19 -24.71 8.69 -6.80
C PHE A 19 -23.47 8.73 -7.69
N HIS A 20 -22.51 9.59 -7.38
CA HIS A 20 -21.16 9.46 -7.87
C HIS A 20 -20.60 8.19 -7.23
N SER A 21 -21.10 7.04 -7.68
CA SER A 21 -20.42 5.78 -7.45
C SER A 21 -19.08 5.96 -8.14
N ARG A 22 -18.04 6.29 -7.35
CA ARG A 22 -16.67 6.13 -7.81
C ARG A 22 -16.63 4.71 -8.33
N ASP A 23 -16.46 4.61 -9.63
CA ASP A 23 -16.61 3.37 -10.37
C ASP A 23 -15.71 2.33 -9.69
N ALA A 24 -16.29 1.43 -8.90
CA ALA A 24 -15.53 0.45 -8.10
C ALA A 24 -14.61 -0.40 -9.00
N ALA A 25 -14.96 -0.49 -10.30
CA ALA A 25 -14.11 -1.13 -11.30
C ALA A 25 -12.79 -0.41 -11.55
N LYS A 26 -12.67 0.86 -11.16
CA LYS A 26 -11.43 1.64 -11.27
C LYS A 26 -10.52 1.51 -10.05
N LEU A 27 -11.00 0.93 -8.96
CA LEU A 27 -10.19 0.71 -7.78
C LEU A 27 -9.20 -0.43 -8.05
N LYS A 28 -7.93 -0.17 -7.76
CA LYS A 28 -6.83 -1.14 -7.85
C LYS A 28 -6.32 -1.44 -6.44
N PRO A 29 -6.90 -2.44 -5.75
CA PRO A 29 -6.41 -2.82 -4.43
C PRO A 29 -4.98 -3.37 -4.56
N VAL A 30 -4.15 -2.99 -3.60
CA VAL A 30 -2.75 -3.42 -3.50
C VAL A 30 -2.65 -4.41 -2.35
N LYS A 31 -2.00 -5.56 -2.56
CA LYS A 31 -1.71 -6.52 -1.49
C LYS A 31 -0.28 -6.36 -0.98
N VAL A 32 0.65 -6.22 -1.89
CA VAL A 32 2.07 -6.04 -1.59
C VAL A 32 2.56 -4.74 -2.21
N LEU A 33 3.25 -3.96 -1.40
CA LEU A 33 4.00 -2.79 -1.82
C LEU A 33 5.49 -3.08 -1.58
N CYS A 34 6.32 -2.89 -2.59
CA CYS A 34 7.77 -2.95 -2.48
C CYS A 34 8.33 -1.53 -2.51
N LEU A 35 9.15 -1.21 -1.52
CA LEU A 35 9.91 0.02 -1.41
C LEU A 35 11.38 -0.28 -1.70
N ASP A 36 11.90 0.28 -2.78
CA ASP A 36 13.27 0.12 -3.24
C ASP A 36 13.93 1.49 -3.46
N ALA A 37 15.24 1.48 -3.61
CA ALA A 37 16.01 2.66 -4.01
C ALA A 37 16.90 2.33 -5.20
N ARG A 38 16.74 3.07 -6.28
CA ARG A 38 17.55 2.93 -7.50
C ARG A 38 18.14 4.28 -7.88
N GLU A 39 19.44 4.36 -8.00
CA GLU A 39 20.15 5.59 -8.37
C GLU A 39 19.81 6.78 -7.43
N GLY A 40 19.66 6.49 -6.13
CA GLY A 40 19.33 7.51 -5.13
C GLY A 40 17.88 8.01 -5.17
N ARG A 41 17.00 7.34 -5.92
CA ARG A 41 15.56 7.66 -6.03
C ARG A 41 14.72 6.58 -5.36
N CYS A 42 13.65 7.02 -4.74
CA CYS A 42 12.64 6.13 -4.16
C CYS A 42 11.82 5.47 -5.28
N VAL A 43 11.69 4.17 -5.20
CA VAL A 43 10.90 3.34 -6.12
C VAL A 43 9.81 2.64 -5.34
N LEU A 44 8.58 2.73 -5.81
CA LEU A 44 7.44 1.97 -5.32
C LEU A 44 6.94 1.04 -6.42
N GLU A 45 6.77 -0.23 -6.08
CA GLU A 45 6.23 -1.24 -6.97
C GLU A 45 5.16 -2.06 -6.26
N THR A 46 4.07 -2.41 -6.95
CA THR A 46 2.95 -3.12 -6.37
C THR A 46 2.73 -4.47 -7.05
N ASP A 47 2.06 -5.39 -6.37
CA ASP A 47 1.72 -6.72 -6.88
C ASP A 47 0.83 -6.71 -8.12
N ASN A 48 0.11 -5.62 -8.36
CA ASN A 48 -0.71 -5.42 -9.57
C ASN A 48 0.02 -4.62 -10.68
N GLY A 49 1.35 -4.47 -10.57
CA GLY A 49 2.21 -3.87 -11.59
C GLY A 49 2.16 -2.34 -11.66
N LEU A 50 1.65 -1.66 -10.62
CA LEU A 50 1.78 -0.21 -10.53
C LEU A 50 3.19 0.14 -10.10
N PHE A 51 3.72 1.20 -10.67
CA PHE A 51 5.08 1.66 -10.45
C PHE A 51 5.11 3.17 -10.24
N GLY A 52 5.90 3.62 -9.28
CA GLY A 52 6.14 5.03 -9.03
C GLY A 52 7.59 5.31 -8.70
N LEU A 53 8.10 6.42 -9.20
CA LEU A 53 9.47 6.85 -9.05
C LEU A 53 9.54 8.31 -8.62
N GLY A 54 10.31 8.60 -7.58
CA GLY A 54 10.50 9.97 -7.11
C GLY A 54 11.79 10.15 -6.31
N PRO A 55 12.23 11.37 -6.05
CA PRO A 55 13.37 11.64 -5.16
C PRO A 55 13.06 11.28 -3.70
N ASP A 56 11.77 11.21 -3.35
CA ASP A 56 11.26 10.88 -2.02
C ASP A 56 9.98 10.04 -2.12
N PRO A 57 9.50 9.43 -1.03
CA PRO A 57 8.28 8.63 -1.03
C PRO A 57 7.03 9.39 -1.48
N ALA A 58 6.88 10.67 -1.14
CA ALA A 58 5.70 11.45 -1.50
C ALA A 58 5.60 11.63 -3.01
N GLN A 59 6.72 11.94 -3.67
CA GLN A 59 6.76 12.08 -5.12
C GLN A 59 6.65 10.72 -5.83
N ALA A 60 7.20 9.65 -5.25
CA ALA A 60 7.02 8.31 -5.79
C ALA A 60 5.54 7.85 -5.72
N VAL A 61 4.83 8.14 -4.63
CA VAL A 61 3.39 7.89 -4.51
C VAL A 61 2.60 8.72 -5.53
N ALA A 62 2.88 10.00 -5.65
CA ALA A 62 2.22 10.87 -6.62
C ALA A 62 2.43 10.40 -8.07
N ASP A 63 3.65 9.92 -8.39
CA ASP A 63 3.96 9.35 -9.70
C ASP A 63 3.19 8.05 -9.95
N LEU A 64 3.14 7.15 -8.96
CA LEU A 64 2.37 5.92 -9.01
C LEU A 64 0.87 6.20 -9.24
N GLU A 65 0.29 7.13 -8.51
CA GLU A 65 -1.12 7.50 -8.67
C GLU A 65 -1.42 8.12 -10.04
N ARG A 66 -0.49 8.94 -10.55
CA ARG A 66 -0.62 9.59 -11.86
C ARG A 66 -0.54 8.60 -13.03
N THR A 67 0.30 7.57 -12.89
CA THR A 67 0.54 6.57 -13.95
C THR A 67 -0.40 5.38 -13.88
N ALA A 68 -1.09 5.19 -12.76
CA ALA A 68 -2.02 4.08 -12.57
C ALA A 68 -3.20 4.16 -13.54
N PRO A 69 -3.60 3.04 -14.17
CA PRO A 69 -4.78 2.99 -15.04
C PRO A 69 -6.11 3.02 -14.26
N GLY A 70 -6.07 3.42 -13.00
CA GLY A 70 -7.18 3.49 -12.07
C GLY A 70 -6.72 4.12 -10.75
N ILE A 71 -7.52 3.97 -9.71
CA ILE A 71 -7.22 4.50 -8.39
C ILE A 71 -6.44 3.44 -7.59
N ALA A 72 -5.16 3.68 -7.34
CA ALA A 72 -4.35 2.83 -6.47
C ALA A 72 -4.83 2.96 -5.01
N VAL A 73 -5.23 1.86 -4.38
CA VAL A 73 -5.71 1.86 -3.00
C VAL A 73 -4.60 1.28 -2.11
N LEU A 74 -3.60 2.11 -1.79
CA LEU A 74 -2.43 1.70 -1.00
C LEU A 74 -2.79 1.28 0.44
N SER A 75 -3.88 1.82 0.99
CA SER A 75 -4.38 1.42 2.32
C SER A 75 -4.86 -0.03 2.40
N THR A 76 -5.04 -0.72 1.27
CA THR A 76 -5.35 -2.15 1.24
C THR A 76 -4.10 -3.04 1.29
N ALA A 77 -2.91 -2.47 1.21
CA ALA A 77 -1.66 -3.22 1.26
C ALA A 77 -1.54 -3.96 2.61
N ARG A 78 -1.39 -5.28 2.51
CA ARG A 78 -1.20 -6.15 3.68
C ARG A 78 0.26 -6.29 4.04
N HIS A 79 1.14 -6.14 3.06
CA HIS A 79 2.57 -6.36 3.20
C HIS A 79 3.35 -5.21 2.55
N LEU A 80 4.37 -4.73 3.24
CA LEU A 80 5.37 -3.79 2.72
C LEU A 80 6.75 -4.45 2.83
N VAL A 81 7.40 -4.63 1.71
CA VAL A 81 8.77 -5.11 1.62
C VAL A 81 9.70 -3.93 1.36
N VAL A 82 10.74 -3.79 2.16
CA VAL A 82 11.69 -2.67 2.11
C VAL A 82 13.07 -3.21 1.84
N THR A 83 13.70 -2.79 0.75
CA THR A 83 15.09 -3.15 0.49
C THR A 83 16.04 -2.39 1.42
N ASP A 84 17.21 -2.93 1.70
CA ASP A 84 18.23 -2.26 2.51
C ASP A 84 18.62 -0.90 1.93
N ALA A 85 18.67 -0.80 0.60
CA ALA A 85 18.94 0.45 -0.10
C ALA A 85 17.87 1.53 0.19
N ALA A 86 16.64 1.12 0.44
CA ALA A 86 15.50 1.99 0.68
C ALA A 86 15.19 2.22 2.17
N ALA A 87 15.97 1.68 3.09
CA ALA A 87 15.70 1.78 4.53
C ALA A 87 15.48 3.24 5.01
N GLY A 88 16.19 4.19 4.42
CA GLY A 88 16.05 5.62 4.72
C GLY A 88 14.69 6.22 4.33
N TYR A 89 13.99 5.62 3.38
CA TYR A 89 12.67 6.07 2.91
C TYR A 89 11.51 5.47 3.71
N LEU A 90 11.74 4.43 4.52
CA LEU A 90 10.68 3.74 5.26
C LEU A 90 9.94 4.69 6.21
N ARG A 91 10.68 5.39 7.07
CA ARG A 91 10.06 6.29 8.06
C ARG A 91 9.27 7.43 7.40
N PRO A 92 9.79 8.17 6.40
CA PRO A 92 9.01 9.14 5.63
C PRO A 92 7.74 8.54 5.00
N LEU A 93 7.81 7.35 4.42
CA LEU A 93 6.64 6.68 3.84
C LEU A 93 5.56 6.38 4.90
N LEU A 94 5.96 5.88 6.07
CA LEU A 94 5.01 5.57 7.15
C LEU A 94 4.37 6.82 7.76
N GLN A 95 5.04 7.97 7.72
CA GLN A 95 4.49 9.25 8.18
C GLN A 95 3.40 9.81 7.27
N MET A 96 3.27 9.33 6.04
CA MET A 96 2.21 9.73 5.12
C MET A 96 0.84 9.11 5.46
N GLU A 97 0.80 8.14 6.35
CA GLU A 97 -0.42 7.44 6.81
C GLU A 97 -1.26 6.81 5.68
N ILE A 98 -0.63 6.52 4.54
CA ILE A 98 -1.28 5.91 3.38
C ILE A 98 -1.45 4.39 3.50
N LEU A 99 -0.75 3.77 4.45
CA LEU A 99 -0.81 2.33 4.71
C LEU A 99 -1.70 2.03 5.92
N HIS A 100 -2.33 0.86 5.90
CA HIS A 100 -3.10 0.41 7.05
C HIS A 100 -2.18 0.14 8.26
N PRO A 101 -2.58 0.48 9.50
CA PRO A 101 -1.78 0.22 10.71
C PRO A 101 -1.38 -1.25 10.91
N GLY A 102 -2.18 -2.17 10.39
CA GLY A 102 -1.92 -3.62 10.42
C GLY A 102 -1.05 -4.14 9.27
N THR A 103 -0.61 -3.29 8.34
CA THR A 103 0.31 -3.71 7.27
C THR A 103 1.57 -4.30 7.86
N ALA A 104 1.96 -5.50 7.41
CA ALA A 104 3.14 -6.21 7.87
C ALA A 104 4.39 -5.76 7.11
N LEU A 105 5.45 -5.42 7.82
CA LEU A 105 6.71 -4.92 7.30
C LEU A 105 7.75 -6.04 7.23
N TYR A 106 8.51 -6.07 6.14
CA TYR A 106 9.63 -6.99 5.90
C TYR A 106 10.83 -6.23 5.37
N GLY A 107 12.02 -6.67 5.72
CA GLY A 107 13.26 -6.24 5.07
C GLY A 107 13.62 -7.16 3.90
N SER A 108 14.41 -6.68 2.96
CA SER A 108 15.00 -7.51 1.89
C SER A 108 16.41 -7.03 1.56
N ASP A 109 17.30 -7.98 1.21
CA ASP A 109 18.68 -7.68 0.82
C ASP A 109 18.76 -7.07 -0.61
N GLY A 110 17.74 -7.28 -1.41
CA GLY A 110 17.68 -6.78 -2.80
C GLY A 110 16.25 -6.65 -3.31
N PRO A 111 16.10 -6.24 -4.57
CA PRO A 111 14.80 -6.08 -5.21
C PRO A 111 13.97 -7.36 -5.13
N VAL A 112 12.69 -7.21 -4.86
CA VAL A 112 11.72 -8.30 -4.75
C VAL A 112 10.64 -8.06 -5.80
N ASP A 113 10.28 -9.09 -6.57
CA ASP A 113 9.11 -9.04 -7.42
C ASP A 113 7.84 -9.03 -6.54
N ALA A 114 7.10 -7.92 -6.57
CA ALA A 114 5.94 -7.72 -5.72
C ALA A 114 4.83 -8.74 -6.00
N LYS A 115 4.66 -9.15 -7.25
CA LYS A 115 3.64 -10.11 -7.67
C LYS A 115 3.95 -11.52 -7.14
N ASP A 116 5.19 -11.96 -7.32
CA ASP A 116 5.63 -13.27 -6.84
C ASP A 116 5.63 -13.33 -5.31
N ALA A 117 6.05 -12.24 -4.65
CA ALA A 117 6.05 -12.15 -3.19
C ALA A 117 4.64 -12.17 -2.61
N ALA A 118 3.63 -11.64 -3.31
CA ALA A 118 2.26 -11.56 -2.80
C ALA A 118 1.69 -12.94 -2.45
N GLU A 119 1.87 -13.93 -3.32
CA GLU A 119 1.36 -15.28 -3.09
C GLU A 119 2.05 -15.96 -1.89
N PHE A 120 3.35 -15.76 -1.74
CA PHE A 120 4.11 -16.29 -0.63
C PHE A 120 3.73 -15.63 0.70
N LEU A 121 3.67 -14.30 0.73
CA LEU A 121 3.38 -13.52 1.95
C LEU A 121 1.94 -13.71 2.43
N ASP A 122 0.96 -13.82 1.53
CA ASP A 122 -0.43 -14.12 1.90
C ASP A 122 -0.56 -15.48 2.62
N ARG A 123 0.34 -16.45 2.33
CA ARG A 123 0.31 -17.79 2.96
C ARG A 123 1.15 -17.88 4.23
N ARG A 124 2.23 -17.14 4.33
CA ARG A 124 3.26 -17.33 5.37
C ARG A 124 3.74 -16.06 6.04
N GLY A 125 3.17 -14.91 5.71
CA GLY A 125 3.63 -13.63 6.21
C GLY A 125 3.35 -13.45 7.69
N SER A 126 4.41 -13.26 8.48
CA SER A 126 4.36 -12.90 9.90
C SER A 126 5.29 -11.72 10.15
N GLY A 127 5.02 -10.58 9.48
CA GLY A 127 5.82 -9.38 9.59
C GLY A 127 5.55 -8.58 10.86
N VAL A 128 6.39 -7.59 11.09
CA VAL A 128 6.16 -6.57 12.11
C VAL A 128 5.13 -5.58 11.59
N THR A 129 4.04 -5.33 12.32
CA THR A 129 3.02 -4.38 11.87
C THR A 129 3.54 -2.95 11.89
N VAL A 130 2.97 -2.08 11.03
CA VAL A 130 3.27 -0.63 11.03
C VAL A 130 3.11 -0.05 12.42
N THR A 131 2.00 -0.34 13.12
CA THR A 131 1.77 0.13 14.50
C THR A 131 2.90 -0.27 15.44
N ARG A 132 3.32 -1.53 15.41
CA ARG A 132 4.40 -2.03 16.29
C ARG A 132 5.74 -1.36 15.97
N PHE A 133 6.03 -1.18 14.70
CA PHE A 133 7.25 -0.50 14.25
C PHE A 133 7.27 0.97 14.70
N GLN A 134 6.16 1.68 14.53
CA GLN A 134 6.03 3.08 14.94
C GLN A 134 6.12 3.21 16.47
N ALA A 135 5.45 2.35 17.24
CA ALA A 135 5.53 2.35 18.69
C ALA A 135 6.96 2.14 19.20
N ALA A 136 7.69 1.15 18.66
CA ALA A 136 9.09 0.92 19.00
C ALA A 136 9.98 2.11 18.62
N SER A 137 9.75 2.70 17.45
CA SER A 137 10.49 3.88 17.00
C SER A 137 10.29 5.09 17.94
N LEU A 138 9.07 5.30 18.46
CA LEU A 138 8.77 6.34 19.43
C LEU A 138 9.40 6.07 20.79
N ALA A 139 9.48 4.80 21.19
CA ALA A 139 10.17 4.37 22.41
C ALA A 139 11.70 4.41 22.32
N GLY A 140 12.27 4.71 21.13
CA GLY A 140 13.71 4.66 20.90
C GLY A 140 14.26 3.22 20.80
N GLU A 141 13.39 2.23 20.62
CA GLU A 141 13.77 0.84 20.48
C GLU A 141 14.11 0.51 19.02
N THR A 142 15.11 -0.36 18.86
CA THR A 142 15.47 -0.90 17.55
C THR A 142 14.68 -2.17 17.31
N ILE A 143 13.84 -2.17 16.29
CA ILE A 143 13.09 -3.34 15.86
C ILE A 143 13.71 -3.92 14.58
N ARG A 144 13.98 -5.22 14.57
CA ARG A 144 14.43 -5.91 13.38
C ARG A 144 13.23 -6.39 12.59
N LEU A 145 13.21 -6.07 11.29
CA LEU A 145 12.19 -6.60 10.39
C LEU A 145 12.57 -8.03 10.00
N PRO A 146 11.59 -8.94 9.92
CA PRO A 146 11.81 -10.24 9.28
C PRO A 146 12.31 -10.03 7.86
N ARG A 147 13.28 -10.82 7.45
CA ARG A 147 13.93 -10.69 6.16
C ARG A 147 13.25 -11.61 5.14
N LEU A 148 12.80 -11.03 4.05
CA LEU A 148 12.35 -11.77 2.87
C LEU A 148 13.53 -11.89 1.91
N THR A 149 13.92 -13.12 1.63
CA THR A 149 14.98 -13.40 0.65
C THR A 149 14.51 -14.43 -0.35
N GLY A 150 15.04 -14.40 -1.56
CA GLY A 150 14.70 -15.31 -2.61
C GLY A 150 14.36 -14.61 -3.93
N GLY A 151 13.91 -15.37 -4.90
CA GLY A 151 13.52 -14.92 -6.23
C GLY A 151 12.99 -16.10 -7.04
N GLU A 152 12.51 -15.83 -8.26
CA GLU A 152 11.96 -16.83 -9.16
C GLU A 152 10.87 -17.72 -8.51
N GLY A 153 9.98 -17.07 -7.73
CA GLY A 153 8.87 -17.76 -7.03
C GLY A 153 9.27 -18.57 -5.80
N ARG A 154 10.53 -18.49 -5.35
CA ARG A 154 11.01 -19.15 -4.12
C ARG A 154 11.46 -18.13 -3.11
N TYR A 155 10.64 -17.90 -2.09
CA TYR A 155 10.92 -16.98 -0.99
C TYR A 155 11.06 -17.69 0.34
N TYR A 156 11.85 -17.09 1.23
CA TYR A 156 12.06 -17.52 2.62
C TYR A 156 11.97 -16.30 3.53
N ILE A 157 11.48 -16.49 4.76
CA ILE A 157 11.47 -15.48 5.82
C ILE A 157 12.36 -15.98 6.97
N TYR A 158 13.26 -15.14 7.48
CA TYR A 158 14.13 -15.43 8.64
C TYR A 158 14.30 -14.21 9.53
#